data_9e15fd3278e62ca67e57950a4d4993e8
#
_entry.id   9e15fd3278e62ca67e57950a4d4993e8
#
_cell.length_a   1.000
_cell.length_b   1.000
_cell.length_c   1.000
_cell.angle_alpha   90.00
_cell.angle_beta   90.00
_cell.angle_gamma   90.00
#
_symmetry.space_group_name_H-M   'P 1'
#
loop_
_entity.id
_entity.type
_entity.pdbx_description
1 polymer ?
#
loop_
_entity_poly.entity_id
_entity_poly.type
_entity_poly.pdbx_seq_one_letter_code
_entity_poly.pdbx_strand_id
1 'polypeptide(L)'
;MFGIENLWLFVVSGLLLNMIPGPDSLLIAGRAATQGFKAGSAAALGIGTGTLIHIVAAALGLSALLATSATAFTLVKVLGGAYLIYMAISMLRSRGETEQAEVIQKPKASLKRIYTQGLITNLFNPKIAVFFLAFMPQFISASSDNKALAFIVLGLIFNFNGMLWCHFIAWVSASISHKLTVNLSVKKWLSRFTATLFGVFGVRLLVASQG
;
A
#
# COMPACT_ATOMS: atom_id res chain seq x y z
N MET A 1 19.71 -13.02 -7.42
CA MET A 1 18.80 -13.06 -8.56
C MET A 1 18.35 -11.63 -8.85
N PHE A 2 18.73 -11.05 -9.98
CA PHE A 2 18.44 -9.64 -10.39
C PHE A 2 18.86 -8.54 -9.40
N GLY A 3 19.83 -8.79 -8.52
CA GLY A 3 20.23 -7.85 -7.47
C GLY A 3 19.19 -7.66 -6.34
N ILE A 4 18.22 -8.55 -6.21
CA ILE A 4 17.25 -8.51 -5.11
C ILE A 4 17.93 -9.03 -3.84
N GLU A 5 17.87 -8.22 -2.78
CA GLU A 5 18.42 -8.50 -1.46
C GLU A 5 17.29 -8.64 -0.44
N ASN A 6 17.48 -9.50 0.56
CA ASN A 6 16.54 -9.68 1.67
C ASN A 6 15.08 -9.92 1.24
N LEU A 7 14.85 -10.73 0.18
CA LEU A 7 13.52 -10.99 -0.38
C LEU A 7 12.49 -11.38 0.68
N TRP A 8 12.88 -12.21 1.66
CA TRP A 8 11.96 -12.61 2.73
C TRP A 8 11.50 -11.42 3.57
N LEU A 9 12.42 -10.52 3.92
CA LEU A 9 12.08 -9.31 4.66
C LEU A 9 11.14 -8.41 3.83
N PHE A 10 11.37 -8.31 2.51
CA PHE A 10 10.47 -7.60 1.60
C PHE A 10 9.07 -8.19 1.59
N VAL A 11 8.95 -9.51 1.45
CA VAL A 11 7.65 -10.21 1.42
C VAL A 11 6.87 -9.96 2.71
N VAL A 12 7.50 -10.16 3.87
CA VAL A 12 6.87 -9.94 5.18
C VAL A 12 6.46 -8.48 5.36
N SER A 13 7.36 -7.55 5.07
CA SER A 13 7.07 -6.11 5.21
C SER A 13 5.99 -5.65 4.26
N GLY A 14 5.99 -6.13 3.01
CA GLY A 14 4.97 -5.82 2.01
C GLY A 14 3.59 -6.37 2.40
N LEU A 15 3.56 -7.61 2.96
CA LEU A 15 2.33 -8.19 3.48
C LEU A 15 1.77 -7.37 4.64
N LEU A 16 2.61 -7.01 5.62
CA LEU A 16 2.22 -6.17 6.74
C LEU A 16 1.69 -4.81 6.25
N LEU A 17 2.35 -4.21 5.26
CA LEU A 17 1.89 -2.96 4.66
C LEU A 17 0.51 -3.09 4.00
N ASN A 18 0.28 -4.19 3.28
CA ASN A 18 -1.03 -4.47 2.68
C ASN A 18 -2.14 -4.64 3.74
N MET A 19 -1.81 -5.22 4.90
CA MET A 19 -2.75 -5.41 6.01
C MET A 19 -3.12 -4.10 6.72
N ILE A 20 -2.33 -3.06 6.57
CA ILE A 20 -2.59 -1.74 7.15
C ILE A 20 -3.86 -1.13 6.55
N PRO A 21 -4.87 -0.80 7.36
CA PRO A 21 -6.06 -0.13 6.87
C PRO A 21 -5.71 1.22 6.22
N GLY A 22 -6.26 1.44 5.05
CA GLY A 22 -6.07 2.68 4.30
C GLY A 22 -7.23 2.90 3.33
N PRO A 23 -7.16 3.94 2.48
CA PRO A 23 -8.23 4.26 1.53
C PRO A 23 -8.67 3.07 0.68
N ASP A 24 -7.71 2.26 0.22
CA ASP A 24 -7.95 1.06 -0.59
C ASP A 24 -8.81 0.03 0.17
N SER A 25 -8.40 -0.32 1.39
CA SER A 25 -9.10 -1.30 2.23
C SER A 25 -10.50 -0.83 2.61
N LEU A 26 -10.65 0.48 2.90
CA LEU A 26 -11.94 1.07 3.24
C LEU A 26 -12.90 1.05 2.04
N LEU A 27 -12.40 1.35 0.83
CA LEU A 27 -13.20 1.27 -0.39
C LEU A 27 -13.70 -0.17 -0.63
N ILE A 28 -12.79 -1.17 -0.54
CA ILE A 28 -13.14 -2.58 -0.73
C ILE A 28 -14.20 -3.01 0.28
N ALA A 29 -13.94 -2.76 1.56
CA ALA A 29 -14.84 -3.15 2.64
C ALA A 29 -16.23 -2.50 2.50
N GLY A 30 -16.28 -1.19 2.24
CA GLY A 30 -17.52 -0.46 2.05
C GLY A 30 -18.33 -0.94 0.84
N ARG A 31 -17.66 -1.23 -0.29
CA ARG A 31 -18.33 -1.76 -1.48
C ARG A 31 -18.80 -3.21 -1.30
N ALA A 32 -17.98 -4.04 -0.65
CA ALA A 32 -18.35 -5.42 -0.36
C ALA A 32 -19.51 -5.50 0.64
N ALA A 33 -19.51 -4.71 1.70
CA ALA A 33 -20.57 -4.68 2.69
C ALA A 33 -21.92 -4.21 2.13
N THR A 34 -21.90 -3.22 1.20
CA THR A 34 -23.14 -2.61 0.67
C THR A 34 -23.66 -3.28 -0.61
N GLN A 35 -22.78 -3.84 -1.45
CA GLN A 35 -23.15 -4.36 -2.77
C GLN A 35 -22.64 -5.81 -3.00
N GLY A 36 -22.09 -6.44 -1.96
CA GLY A 36 -21.63 -7.84 -1.96
C GLY A 36 -20.22 -8.04 -2.54
N PHE A 37 -19.77 -9.28 -2.50
CA PHE A 37 -18.41 -9.69 -2.86
C PHE A 37 -17.98 -9.22 -4.27
N LYS A 38 -18.87 -9.30 -5.28
CA LYS A 38 -18.54 -8.87 -6.65
C LYS A 38 -18.14 -7.40 -6.72
N ALA A 39 -18.80 -6.54 -5.92
CA ALA A 39 -18.47 -5.12 -5.87
C ALA A 39 -17.12 -4.87 -5.15
N GLY A 40 -16.87 -5.56 -4.03
CA GLY A 40 -15.57 -5.52 -3.37
C GLY A 40 -14.43 -6.02 -4.26
N SER A 41 -14.67 -7.12 -4.99
CA SER A 41 -13.71 -7.67 -5.96
C SER A 41 -13.44 -6.70 -7.12
N ALA A 42 -14.45 -6.00 -7.64
CA ALA A 42 -14.25 -4.99 -8.66
C ALA A 42 -13.37 -3.82 -8.17
N ALA A 43 -13.56 -3.38 -6.91
CA ALA A 43 -12.67 -2.40 -6.28
C ALA A 43 -11.23 -2.95 -6.16
N ALA A 44 -11.07 -4.18 -5.68
CA ALA A 44 -9.77 -4.84 -5.55
C ALA A 44 -9.04 -4.94 -6.89
N LEU A 45 -9.74 -5.33 -7.97
CA LEU A 45 -9.16 -5.37 -9.31
C LEU A 45 -8.70 -4.00 -9.80
N GLY A 46 -9.47 -2.94 -9.54
CA GLY A 46 -9.06 -1.58 -9.83
C GLY A 46 -7.79 -1.17 -9.08
N ILE A 47 -7.73 -1.48 -7.78
CA ILE A 47 -6.56 -1.24 -6.93
C ILE A 47 -5.34 -2.02 -7.45
N GLY A 48 -5.48 -3.30 -7.79
CA GLY A 48 -4.41 -4.09 -8.36
C GLY A 48 -3.87 -3.51 -9.68
N THR A 49 -4.75 -2.98 -10.52
CA THR A 49 -4.35 -2.28 -11.76
C THR A 49 -3.59 -0.98 -11.45
N GLY A 50 -4.01 -0.20 -10.44
CA GLY A 50 -3.27 0.96 -9.97
C GLY A 50 -1.86 0.60 -9.50
N THR A 51 -1.75 -0.49 -8.74
CA THR A 51 -0.45 -1.02 -8.30
C THR A 51 0.43 -1.43 -9.48
N LEU A 52 -0.12 -2.04 -10.55
CA LEU A 52 0.65 -2.34 -11.77
C LEU A 52 1.19 -1.08 -12.44
N ILE A 53 0.44 0.01 -12.44
CA ILE A 53 0.92 1.30 -12.96
C ILE A 53 2.08 1.83 -12.11
N HIS A 54 2.00 1.75 -10.78
CA HIS A 54 3.11 2.09 -9.89
C HIS A 54 4.35 1.22 -10.14
N ILE A 55 4.18 -0.08 -10.42
CA ILE A 55 5.29 -0.99 -10.77
C ILE A 55 5.99 -0.53 -12.04
N VAL A 56 5.23 -0.24 -13.09
CA VAL A 56 5.79 0.23 -14.37
C VAL A 56 6.48 1.58 -14.19
N ALA A 57 5.86 2.52 -13.48
CA ALA A 57 6.44 3.82 -13.19
C ALA A 57 7.75 3.72 -12.40
N ALA A 58 7.81 2.84 -11.39
CA ALA A 58 9.04 2.59 -10.63
C ALA A 58 10.11 1.91 -11.48
N ALA A 59 9.75 0.89 -12.27
CA ALA A 59 10.68 0.18 -13.13
C ALA A 59 11.31 1.08 -14.20
N LEU A 60 10.56 1.99 -14.79
CA LEU A 60 11.05 2.91 -15.83
C LEU A 60 11.67 4.17 -15.24
N GLY A 61 10.97 4.80 -14.29
CA GLY A 61 11.38 6.10 -13.74
C GLY A 61 12.44 5.99 -12.65
N LEU A 62 12.20 5.16 -11.65
CA LEU A 62 13.09 5.08 -10.49
C LEU A 62 14.39 4.31 -10.80
N SER A 63 14.32 3.30 -11.69
CA SER A 63 15.53 2.63 -12.16
C SER A 63 16.45 3.56 -12.92
N ALA A 64 15.91 4.45 -13.75
CA ALA A 64 16.68 5.48 -14.45
C ALA A 64 17.26 6.51 -13.47
N LEU A 65 16.48 6.95 -12.48
CA LEU A 65 16.94 7.87 -11.45
C LEU A 65 18.10 7.29 -10.63
N LEU A 66 18.00 6.02 -10.23
CA LEU A 66 19.08 5.30 -9.53
C LEU A 66 20.35 5.15 -10.37
N ALA A 67 20.21 5.05 -11.68
CA ALA A 67 21.34 4.93 -12.59
C ALA A 67 22.04 6.27 -12.88
N THR A 68 21.32 7.41 -12.77
CA THR A 68 21.81 8.72 -13.24
C THR A 68 22.16 9.70 -12.12
N SER A 69 21.56 9.59 -10.93
CA SER A 69 21.76 10.61 -9.89
C SER A 69 21.57 10.06 -8.47
N ALA A 70 22.69 9.82 -7.79
CA ALA A 70 22.69 9.47 -6.36
C ALA A 70 22.04 10.56 -5.48
N THR A 71 22.24 11.84 -5.84
CA THR A 71 21.65 12.97 -5.10
C THR A 71 20.14 12.99 -5.23
N ALA A 72 19.59 12.80 -6.44
CA ALA A 72 18.15 12.76 -6.65
C ALA A 72 17.51 11.57 -5.93
N PHE A 73 18.17 10.40 -5.91
CA PHE A 73 17.72 9.25 -5.12
C PHE A 73 17.74 9.55 -3.63
N THR A 74 18.80 10.18 -3.11
CA THR A 74 18.88 10.58 -1.70
C THR A 74 17.73 11.53 -1.33
N LEU A 75 17.38 12.47 -2.21
CA LEU A 75 16.23 13.36 -1.99
C LEU A 75 14.92 12.59 -1.89
N VAL A 76 14.66 11.66 -2.81
CA VAL A 76 13.47 10.80 -2.78
C VAL A 76 13.43 9.96 -1.50
N LYS A 77 14.56 9.42 -1.09
CA LYS A 77 14.72 8.64 0.15
C LYS A 77 14.37 9.48 1.39
N VAL A 78 14.92 10.70 1.49
CA VAL A 78 14.67 11.60 2.63
C VAL A 78 13.20 12.02 2.68
N LEU A 79 12.64 12.45 1.56
CA LEU A 79 11.22 12.83 1.49
C LEU A 79 10.29 11.67 1.82
N GLY A 80 10.58 10.48 1.30
CA GLY A 80 9.82 9.27 1.60
C GLY A 80 9.91 8.85 3.07
N GLY A 81 11.10 8.90 3.67
CA GLY A 81 11.31 8.61 5.09
C GLY A 81 10.59 9.60 6.00
N ALA A 82 10.69 10.89 5.71
CA ALA A 82 9.97 11.95 6.42
C ALA A 82 8.45 11.75 6.32
N TYR A 83 7.95 11.38 5.14
CA TYR A 83 6.54 11.10 4.94
C TYR A 83 6.06 9.85 5.71
N LEU A 84 6.84 8.77 5.77
CA LEU A 84 6.52 7.59 6.58
C LEU A 84 6.44 7.95 8.07
N ILE A 85 7.35 8.79 8.57
CA ILE A 85 7.32 9.28 9.95
C ILE A 85 6.07 10.16 10.17
N TYR A 86 5.76 11.05 9.23
CA TYR A 86 4.54 11.85 9.28
C TYR A 86 3.29 10.97 9.38
N MET A 87 3.19 9.94 8.54
CA MET A 87 2.07 8.99 8.60
C MET A 87 2.02 8.25 9.93
N ALA A 88 3.16 7.81 10.47
CA ALA A 88 3.22 7.15 11.77
C ALA A 88 2.67 8.06 12.89
N ILE A 89 3.11 9.31 12.92
CA ILE A 89 2.65 10.30 13.90
C ILE A 89 1.16 10.61 13.71
N SER A 90 0.70 10.79 12.48
CA SER A 90 -0.72 11.04 12.16
C SER A 90 -1.60 9.90 12.65
N MET A 91 -1.19 8.65 12.43
CA MET A 91 -1.93 7.47 12.90
C MET A 91 -1.98 7.35 14.43
N LEU A 92 -0.90 7.73 15.12
CA LEU A 92 -0.87 7.75 16.59
C LEU A 92 -1.75 8.87 17.17
N ARG A 93 -1.83 10.00 16.48
CA ARG A 93 -2.63 11.16 16.88
C ARG A 93 -4.11 11.01 16.55
N SER A 94 -4.46 10.27 15.51
CA SER A 94 -5.85 10.00 15.17
C SER A 94 -6.52 9.23 16.31
N ARG A 95 -7.34 9.90 17.11
CA ARG A 95 -8.11 9.36 18.24
C ARG A 95 -9.27 8.49 17.78
N GLY A 96 -9.03 7.57 16.85
CA GLY A 96 -10.08 6.61 16.48
C GLY A 96 -11.39 7.26 15.97
N GLU A 97 -11.36 8.54 15.62
CA GLU A 97 -12.46 9.18 14.91
C GLU A 97 -12.70 8.39 13.63
N THR A 98 -13.62 7.48 13.76
CA THR A 98 -14.28 6.92 12.61
C THR A 98 -15.00 8.13 12.01
N GLU A 99 -14.53 8.66 10.88
CA GLU A 99 -15.53 9.01 9.91
C GLU A 99 -16.34 7.74 9.73
N GLN A 100 -17.41 7.63 10.51
CA GLN A 100 -18.53 6.78 10.15
C GLN A 100 -18.86 7.30 8.75
N ALA A 101 -18.34 6.60 7.74
CA ALA A 101 -18.91 6.71 6.43
C ALA A 101 -20.38 6.36 6.69
N GLU A 102 -21.21 7.39 6.88
CA GLU A 102 -22.64 7.25 6.88
C GLU A 102 -22.93 6.34 5.71
N VAL A 103 -23.51 5.20 6.01
CA VAL A 103 -24.02 4.29 4.98
C VAL A 103 -25.25 5.00 4.40
N ILE A 104 -25.00 6.15 3.77
CA ILE A 104 -25.96 6.75 2.89
C ILE A 104 -26.19 5.67 1.85
N GLN A 105 -27.42 5.19 1.76
CA GLN A 105 -27.86 4.26 0.73
C GLN A 105 -27.72 4.94 -0.65
N LYS A 106 -26.47 5.08 -1.09
CA LYS A 106 -26.19 5.56 -2.43
C LYS A 106 -26.66 4.49 -3.41
N PRO A 107 -27.28 4.89 -4.55
CA PRO A 107 -27.70 3.94 -5.59
C PRO A 107 -26.53 3.01 -5.94
N LYS A 108 -26.83 1.73 -6.15
CA LYS A 108 -25.83 0.70 -6.48
C LYS A 108 -25.00 1.17 -7.66
N ALA A 109 -23.70 1.34 -7.45
CA ALA A 109 -22.80 1.73 -8.51
C ALA A 109 -22.50 0.52 -9.42
N SER A 110 -22.32 0.77 -10.72
CA SER A 110 -21.91 -0.28 -11.65
C SER A 110 -20.50 -0.80 -11.29
N LEU A 111 -20.22 -2.07 -11.58
CA LEU A 111 -18.91 -2.68 -11.33
C LEU A 111 -17.78 -1.91 -12.03
N LYS A 112 -18.01 -1.40 -13.24
CA LYS A 112 -17.06 -0.55 -13.96
C LYS A 112 -16.73 0.72 -13.17
N ARG A 113 -17.72 1.40 -12.62
CA ARG A 113 -17.50 2.59 -11.80
C ARG A 113 -16.73 2.28 -10.53
N ILE A 114 -17.04 1.16 -9.89
CA ILE A 114 -16.34 0.71 -8.68
C ILE A 114 -14.86 0.36 -8.98
N TYR A 115 -14.61 -0.33 -10.10
CA TYR A 115 -13.25 -0.61 -10.57
C TYR A 115 -12.47 0.69 -10.80
N THR A 116 -13.04 1.66 -11.51
CA THR A 116 -12.39 2.96 -11.77
C THR A 116 -12.12 3.71 -10.46
N GLN A 117 -13.03 3.65 -9.48
CA GLN A 117 -12.77 4.19 -8.14
C GLN A 117 -11.58 3.52 -7.48
N GLY A 118 -11.50 2.18 -7.53
CA GLY A 118 -10.35 1.44 -6.99
C GLY A 118 -9.04 1.86 -7.63
N LEU A 119 -9.02 1.95 -8.96
CA LEU A 119 -7.87 2.41 -9.73
C LEU A 119 -7.42 3.81 -9.30
N ILE A 120 -8.32 4.77 -9.27
CA ILE A 120 -8.01 6.15 -8.90
C ILE A 120 -7.58 6.23 -7.43
N THR A 121 -8.29 5.55 -6.53
CA THR A 121 -7.93 5.54 -5.10
C THR A 121 -6.50 5.04 -4.90
N ASN A 122 -6.10 3.97 -5.59
CA ASN A 122 -4.75 3.41 -5.46
C ASN A 122 -3.69 4.30 -6.11
N LEU A 123 -3.94 4.86 -7.30
CA LEU A 123 -2.99 5.76 -7.98
C LEU A 123 -2.66 7.00 -7.14
N PHE A 124 -3.65 7.53 -6.43
CA PHE A 124 -3.45 8.69 -5.55
C PHE A 124 -3.24 8.29 -4.08
N ASN A 125 -3.04 6.99 -3.79
CA ASN A 125 -2.76 6.53 -2.45
C ASN A 125 -1.30 6.83 -2.08
N PRO A 126 -1.05 7.82 -1.19
CA PRO A 126 0.32 8.20 -0.85
C PRO A 126 1.09 7.07 -0.15
N LYS A 127 0.41 6.16 0.54
CA LYS A 127 1.04 4.97 1.14
C LYS A 127 1.72 4.11 0.08
N ILE A 128 1.04 3.87 -1.04
CA ILE A 128 1.55 3.04 -2.13
C ILE A 128 2.67 3.77 -2.87
N ALA A 129 2.48 5.05 -3.18
CA ALA A 129 3.51 5.87 -3.84
C ALA A 129 4.82 5.86 -3.04
N VAL A 130 4.77 6.12 -1.73
CA VAL A 130 5.96 6.13 -0.86
C VAL A 130 6.58 4.74 -0.74
N PHE A 131 5.78 3.69 -0.68
CA PHE A 131 6.30 2.32 -0.69
C PHE A 131 7.15 2.04 -1.93
N PHE A 132 6.65 2.39 -3.11
CA PHE A 132 7.39 2.20 -4.37
C PHE A 132 8.61 3.11 -4.47
N LEU A 133 8.49 4.37 -4.05
CA LEU A 133 9.55 5.36 -4.22
C LEU A 133 10.68 5.21 -3.19
N ALA A 134 10.34 4.92 -1.94
CA ALA A 134 11.29 5.01 -0.85
C ALA A 134 11.63 3.66 -0.21
N PHE A 135 10.68 2.74 -0.14
CA PHE A 135 10.88 1.48 0.56
C PHE A 135 11.42 0.37 -0.36
N MET A 136 10.80 0.16 -1.52
CA MET A 136 11.17 -0.92 -2.45
C MET A 136 12.64 -0.85 -2.92
N PRO A 137 13.24 0.33 -3.22
CA PRO A 137 14.64 0.42 -3.64
C PRO A 137 15.64 -0.16 -2.66
N GLN A 138 15.32 -0.20 -1.35
CA GLN A 138 16.20 -0.73 -0.30
C GLN A 138 16.47 -2.24 -0.44
N PHE A 139 15.68 -2.92 -1.27
CA PHE A 139 15.80 -4.35 -1.54
C PHE A 139 16.47 -4.65 -2.89
N ILE A 140 17.03 -3.61 -3.53
CA ILE A 140 17.69 -3.71 -4.82
C ILE A 140 19.14 -3.23 -4.67
N SER A 141 20.09 -4.12 -4.96
CA SER A 141 21.51 -3.80 -4.91
C SER A 141 21.88 -2.63 -5.81
N ALA A 142 22.70 -1.71 -5.31
CA ALA A 142 23.21 -0.59 -6.07
C ALA A 142 24.01 -1.05 -7.30
N SER A 143 24.72 -2.19 -7.19
CA SER A 143 25.52 -2.80 -8.24
C SER A 143 24.72 -3.63 -9.25
N SER A 144 23.39 -3.73 -9.12
CA SER A 144 22.56 -4.52 -10.05
C SER A 144 22.49 -3.87 -11.43
N ASP A 145 22.78 -4.65 -12.48
CA ASP A 145 22.63 -4.22 -13.87
C ASP A 145 21.16 -4.23 -14.34
N ASN A 146 20.30 -4.93 -13.63
CA ASN A 146 18.89 -5.16 -14.00
C ASN A 146 17.91 -4.59 -12.96
N LYS A 147 18.11 -3.34 -12.52
CA LYS A 147 17.26 -2.68 -11.52
C LYS A 147 15.77 -2.66 -11.93
N ALA A 148 15.49 -2.37 -13.21
CA ALA A 148 14.11 -2.34 -13.72
C ALA A 148 13.40 -3.70 -13.53
N LEU A 149 14.10 -4.80 -13.83
CA LEU A 149 13.55 -6.14 -13.66
C LEU A 149 13.36 -6.49 -12.17
N ALA A 150 14.27 -6.04 -11.30
CA ALA A 150 14.10 -6.19 -9.86
C ALA A 150 12.85 -5.46 -9.36
N PHE A 151 12.60 -4.22 -9.81
CA PHE A 151 11.36 -3.49 -9.50
C PHE A 151 10.10 -4.24 -9.95
N ILE A 152 10.12 -4.80 -11.16
CA ILE A 152 8.99 -5.58 -11.69
C ILE A 152 8.73 -6.81 -10.82
N VAL A 153 9.76 -7.61 -10.52
CA VAL A 153 9.62 -8.84 -9.74
C VAL A 153 9.11 -8.54 -8.33
N LEU A 154 9.75 -7.61 -7.62
CA LEU A 154 9.31 -7.21 -6.29
C LEU A 154 7.89 -6.63 -6.31
N GLY A 155 7.60 -5.78 -7.29
CA GLY A 155 6.29 -5.17 -7.44
C GLY A 155 5.19 -6.21 -7.71
N LEU A 156 5.44 -7.21 -8.56
CA LEU A 156 4.47 -8.27 -8.82
C LEU A 156 4.24 -9.14 -7.59
N ILE A 157 5.29 -9.45 -6.80
CA ILE A 157 5.14 -10.16 -5.53
C ILE A 157 4.26 -9.33 -4.57
N PHE A 158 4.52 -8.03 -4.45
CA PHE A 158 3.73 -7.13 -3.62
C PHE A 158 2.27 -7.07 -4.08
N ASN A 159 2.04 -6.91 -5.38
CA ASN A 159 0.70 -6.87 -5.97
C ASN A 159 -0.06 -8.19 -5.74
N PHE A 160 0.59 -9.33 -5.96
CA PHE A 160 -0.01 -10.64 -5.73
C PHE A 160 -0.47 -10.82 -4.28
N ASN A 161 0.42 -10.54 -3.31
CA ASN A 161 0.09 -10.59 -1.88
C ASN A 161 -1.03 -9.60 -1.53
N GLY A 162 -0.98 -8.40 -2.11
CA GLY A 162 -2.02 -7.38 -1.95
C GLY A 162 -3.36 -7.83 -2.50
N MET A 163 -3.39 -8.47 -3.66
CA MET A 163 -4.62 -8.98 -4.26
C MET A 163 -5.26 -10.10 -3.43
N LEU A 164 -4.46 -11.00 -2.85
CA LEU A 164 -4.97 -12.01 -1.92
C LEU A 164 -5.63 -11.35 -0.71
N TRP A 165 -4.96 -10.37 -0.11
CA TRP A 165 -5.48 -9.62 1.03
C TRP A 165 -6.74 -8.82 0.68
N CYS A 166 -6.76 -8.13 -0.45
CA CYS A 166 -7.91 -7.35 -0.92
C CYS A 166 -9.15 -8.23 -1.13
N HIS A 167 -8.99 -9.42 -1.73
CA HIS A 167 -10.10 -10.35 -1.91
C HIS A 167 -10.55 -10.99 -0.61
N PHE A 168 -9.63 -11.22 0.33
CA PHE A 168 -9.98 -11.65 1.69
C PHE A 168 -10.84 -10.60 2.39
N ILE A 169 -10.46 -9.30 2.34
CA ILE A 169 -11.29 -8.21 2.87
C ILE A 169 -12.67 -8.20 2.20
N ALA A 170 -12.73 -8.31 0.86
CA ALA A 170 -13.98 -8.30 0.12
C ALA A 170 -14.89 -9.46 0.55
N TRP A 171 -14.33 -10.66 0.71
CA TRP A 171 -15.06 -11.84 1.15
C TRP A 171 -15.60 -11.69 2.57
N VAL A 172 -14.74 -11.33 3.51
CA VAL A 172 -15.12 -11.12 4.91
C VAL A 172 -16.21 -10.04 5.01
N SER A 173 -16.00 -8.88 4.39
CA SER A 173 -16.93 -7.76 4.46
C SER A 173 -18.29 -8.07 3.81
N ALA A 174 -18.32 -8.87 2.76
CA ALA A 174 -19.57 -9.31 2.12
C ALA A 174 -20.31 -10.36 2.95
N SER A 175 -19.56 -11.26 3.65
CA SER A 175 -20.16 -12.34 4.45
C SER A 175 -20.74 -11.85 5.79
N ILE A 176 -20.19 -10.75 6.31
CA ILE A 176 -20.55 -10.22 7.63
C ILE A 176 -21.52 -9.02 7.51
N SER A 177 -22.28 -8.96 6.44
CA SER A 177 -23.32 -7.96 6.15
C SER A 177 -24.19 -7.71 7.41
N HIS A 178 -24.15 -6.49 7.92
CA HIS A 178 -25.01 -5.87 8.93
C HIS A 178 -24.69 -5.98 10.44
N LYS A 179 -23.66 -6.70 10.94
CA LYS A 179 -23.49 -6.83 12.40
C LYS A 179 -22.08 -6.59 12.98
N LEU A 180 -21.09 -6.16 12.23
CA LEU A 180 -19.78 -5.89 12.82
C LEU A 180 -19.57 -4.41 13.15
N THR A 181 -19.75 -4.07 14.40
CA THR A 181 -18.94 -3.03 15.02
C THR A 181 -17.52 -3.56 15.16
N VAL A 182 -16.59 -3.06 14.34
CA VAL A 182 -15.17 -3.39 14.50
C VAL A 182 -14.79 -3.06 15.94
N ASN A 183 -14.30 -4.05 16.68
CA ASN A 183 -13.87 -3.85 18.05
C ASN A 183 -12.83 -2.72 18.10
N LEU A 184 -13.16 -1.64 18.79
CA LEU A 184 -12.31 -0.45 18.90
C LEU A 184 -10.90 -0.77 19.41
N SER A 185 -10.76 -1.81 20.23
CA SER A 185 -9.47 -2.27 20.74
C SER A 185 -8.61 -2.87 19.63
N VAL A 186 -9.18 -3.68 18.74
CA VAL A 186 -8.47 -4.26 17.58
C VAL A 186 -8.05 -3.16 16.62
N LYS A 187 -8.92 -2.20 16.35
CA LYS A 187 -8.61 -1.04 15.49
C LYS A 187 -7.45 -0.22 16.07
N LYS A 188 -7.48 0.08 17.38
CA LYS A 188 -6.40 0.81 18.05
C LYS A 188 -5.09 0.04 18.05
N TRP A 189 -5.12 -1.25 18.32
CA TRP A 189 -3.93 -2.10 18.28
C TRP A 189 -3.31 -2.12 16.89
N LEU A 190 -4.11 -2.35 15.86
CA LEU A 190 -3.67 -2.38 14.47
C LEU A 190 -3.07 -1.02 14.04
N SER A 191 -3.72 0.09 14.41
CA SER A 191 -3.21 1.44 14.13
C SER A 191 -1.86 1.71 14.81
N ARG A 192 -1.70 1.32 16.09
CA ARG A 192 -0.44 1.48 16.82
C ARG A 192 0.68 0.63 16.22
N PHE A 193 0.40 -0.61 15.92
CA PHE A 193 1.36 -1.52 15.29
C PHE A 193 1.85 -0.97 13.94
N THR A 194 0.92 -0.49 13.13
CA THR A 194 1.18 0.18 11.86
C THR A 194 2.06 1.42 12.01
N ALA A 195 1.70 2.30 12.95
CA ALA A 195 2.47 3.51 13.21
C ALA A 195 3.90 3.19 13.65
N THR A 196 4.07 2.16 14.47
CA THR A 196 5.41 1.69 14.88
C THR A 196 6.22 1.21 13.67
N LEU A 197 5.62 0.40 12.79
CA LEU A 197 6.28 -0.06 11.56
C LEU A 197 6.69 1.12 10.67
N PHE A 198 5.81 2.07 10.42
CA PHE A 198 6.15 3.24 9.61
C PHE A 198 7.23 4.10 10.26
N GLY A 199 7.18 4.28 11.59
CA GLY A 199 8.22 4.98 12.32
C GLY A 199 9.57 4.32 12.18
N VAL A 200 9.64 2.99 12.40
CA VAL A 200 10.88 2.22 12.28
C VAL A 200 11.42 2.27 10.84
N PHE A 201 10.58 2.05 9.84
CA PHE A 201 11.01 2.11 8.44
C PHE A 201 11.41 3.53 8.01
N GLY A 202 10.68 4.56 8.45
CA GLY A 202 11.04 5.94 8.18
C GLY A 202 12.39 6.32 8.78
N VAL A 203 12.65 5.98 10.03
CA VAL A 203 13.95 6.20 10.68
C VAL A 203 15.05 5.41 9.98
N ARG A 204 14.82 4.12 9.71
CA ARG A 204 15.80 3.28 8.99
C ARG A 204 16.15 3.88 7.63
N LEU A 205 15.16 4.39 6.91
CA LEU A 205 15.36 5.02 5.60
C LEU A 205 16.21 6.29 5.70
N LEU A 206 16.00 7.11 6.74
CA LEU A 206 16.78 8.34 6.95
C LEU A 206 18.21 8.07 7.43
N VAL A 207 18.42 7.00 8.22
CA VAL A 207 19.73 6.66 8.80
C VAL A 207 20.56 5.78 7.85
N ALA A 208 19.92 5.02 6.96
CA ALA A 208 20.63 4.17 6.00
C ALA A 208 21.57 5.02 5.12
N SER A 209 22.86 5.00 5.43
CA SER A 209 23.89 5.55 4.54
C SER A 209 24.00 4.67 3.31
N GLN A 210 24.29 5.28 2.16
CA GLN A 210 24.70 4.53 0.98
C GLN A 210 26.10 4.00 1.27
N GLY A 211 26.21 2.68 1.56
CA GLY A 211 27.46 1.96 1.46
C GLY A 211 27.79 1.69 -0.01
#